data_890c0c3bc5b69db3dd53ec0bb5770e02
#
_entry.id   890c0c3bc5b69db3dd53ec0bb5770e02
#
_cell.length_a   1.000
_cell.length_b   1.000
_cell.length_c   1.000
_cell.angle_alpha   90.00
_cell.angle_beta   90.00
_cell.angle_gamma   90.00
#
_symmetry.space_group_name_H-M   'P 1'
#
loop_
_entity.id
_entity.type
_entity.pdbx_description
1 polymer ?
#
loop_
_entity_poly.entity_id
_entity_poly.type
_entity_poly.pdbx_seq_one_letter_code
_entity_poly.pdbx_strand_id
1 'polypeptide(L)'
;MTKKMLLTILEDTESSAVIRALHDAGYPFTLIDSTGGLLHSGKSTLIAGVNDSDVDKVIDLINRVCSPLSNPFKNRATIMVFAVDHFEQIP
;
A
#
# COMPACT_ATOMS: atom_id res chain seq x y z
N MET A 1 -9.48 -6.57 -18.55
CA MET A 1 -9.60 -6.38 -17.11
C MET A 1 -9.01 -5.05 -16.70
N THR A 2 -9.73 -4.27 -15.90
CA THR A 2 -9.29 -2.94 -15.51
C THR A 2 -8.28 -3.05 -14.36
N LYS A 3 -7.16 -2.36 -14.51
CA LYS A 3 -6.15 -2.27 -13.47
C LYS A 3 -6.31 -0.99 -12.67
N LYS A 4 -6.01 -1.08 -11.40
CA LYS A 4 -5.94 0.06 -10.49
C LYS A 4 -4.58 0.10 -9.83
N MET A 5 -4.12 1.29 -9.53
CA MET A 5 -2.90 1.49 -8.76
C MET A 5 -3.28 1.95 -7.35
N LEU A 6 -2.79 1.26 -6.35
CA LEU A 6 -2.94 1.68 -4.96
C LEU A 6 -1.62 2.25 -4.49
N LEU A 7 -1.67 3.51 -4.06
CA LEU A 7 -0.53 4.16 -3.43
C LEU A 7 -0.84 4.23 -1.94
N THR A 8 -0.06 3.53 -1.14
CA THR A 8 -0.31 3.39 0.29
C THR A 8 0.83 4.02 1.08
N ILE A 9 0.50 4.99 1.92
CA ILE A 9 1.46 5.65 2.81
C ILE A 9 1.15 5.19 4.24
N LEU A 10 2.16 4.66 4.92
CA LEU A 10 1.98 4.16 6.29
C LEU A 10 3.20 4.42 7.14
N GLU A 11 3.03 4.27 8.46
CA GLU A 11 4.16 4.37 9.37
C GLU A 11 5.14 3.22 9.13
N ASP A 12 6.43 3.48 9.27
CA ASP A 12 7.46 2.45 9.10
C ASP A 12 7.21 1.25 10.03
N THR A 13 6.66 1.50 11.22
CA THR A 13 6.37 0.43 12.17
C THR A 13 5.30 -0.53 11.67
N GLU A 14 4.46 -0.08 10.73
CA GLU A 14 3.39 -0.90 10.16
C GLU A 14 3.81 -1.57 8.85
N SER A 15 4.89 -1.09 8.23
CA SER A 15 5.26 -1.51 6.88
C SER A 15 5.58 -3.00 6.78
N SER A 16 6.26 -3.56 7.77
CA SER A 16 6.65 -4.99 7.74
C SER A 16 5.43 -5.90 7.70
N ALA A 17 4.41 -5.61 8.50
CA ALA A 17 3.20 -6.41 8.54
C ALA A 17 2.44 -6.32 7.21
N VAL A 18 2.33 -5.12 6.65
CA VAL A 18 1.64 -4.90 5.38
C VAL A 18 2.38 -5.57 4.23
N ILE A 19 3.71 -5.42 4.18
CA ILE A 19 4.54 -6.06 3.15
C ILE A 19 4.36 -7.57 3.19
N ARG A 20 4.43 -8.16 4.37
CA ARG A 20 4.25 -9.61 4.53
C ARG A 20 2.87 -10.06 4.07
N ALA A 21 1.83 -9.31 4.45
CA ALA A 21 0.46 -9.65 4.09
C ALA A 21 0.25 -9.59 2.58
N LEU A 22 0.76 -8.56 1.92
CA LEU A 22 0.65 -8.43 0.46
C LEU A 22 1.41 -9.55 -0.25
N HIS A 23 2.61 -9.84 0.23
CA HIS A 23 3.42 -10.91 -0.34
C HIS A 23 2.73 -12.27 -0.20
N ASP A 24 2.23 -12.59 1.00
CA ASP A 24 1.59 -13.86 1.26
C ASP A 24 0.29 -14.03 0.48
N ALA A 25 -0.41 -12.93 0.21
CA ALA A 25 -1.64 -12.96 -0.58
C ALA A 25 -1.38 -12.95 -2.09
N GLY A 26 -0.11 -12.81 -2.51
CA GLY A 26 0.25 -12.85 -3.92
C GLY A 26 0.05 -11.53 -4.66
N TYR A 27 -0.07 -10.42 -3.96
CA TYR A 27 -0.19 -9.11 -4.61
C TYR A 27 1.18 -8.49 -4.81
N PRO A 28 1.57 -8.21 -6.06
CA PRO A 28 2.86 -7.55 -6.32
C PRO A 28 2.83 -6.10 -5.85
N PHE A 29 3.95 -5.64 -5.31
CA PHE A 29 4.07 -4.26 -4.85
C PHE A 29 5.51 -3.78 -5.01
N THR A 30 5.68 -2.45 -4.99
CA THR A 30 6.98 -1.80 -4.97
C THR A 30 7.05 -0.92 -3.74
N LEU A 31 8.09 -1.07 -2.95
CA LEU A 31 8.34 -0.22 -1.80
C LEU A 31 9.17 0.98 -2.23
N ILE A 32 8.68 2.17 -1.93
CA ILE A 32 9.43 3.40 -2.14
C ILE A 32 9.97 3.84 -0.78
N ASP A 33 11.28 3.79 -0.65
CA ASP A 33 11.93 4.15 0.60
C ASP A 33 11.92 5.66 0.79
N SER A 34 11.78 6.08 2.03
CA SER A 34 11.71 7.49 2.40
C SER A 34 13.06 8.17 2.49
N THR A 35 14.17 7.48 2.20
CA THR A 35 15.51 8.01 2.38
C THR A 35 15.89 9.13 1.41
N GLY A 36 15.11 9.35 0.37
CA GLY A 36 15.39 10.38 -0.64
C GLY A 36 14.88 11.78 -0.32
N GLY A 37 14.29 12.01 0.83
CA GLY A 37 13.76 13.31 1.21
C GLY A 37 12.41 13.64 0.58
N LEU A 38 11.79 12.70 -0.13
CA LEU A 38 10.49 12.90 -0.76
C LEU A 38 9.33 12.77 0.22
N LEU A 39 9.56 12.07 1.33
CA LEU A 39 8.54 11.81 2.34
C LEU A 39 9.11 12.12 3.72
N HIS A 40 8.23 12.33 4.68
CA HIS A 40 8.64 12.51 6.05
C HIS A 40 9.34 11.25 6.58
N SER A 41 10.36 11.43 7.39
CA SER A 41 11.03 10.31 8.04
C SER A 41 10.01 9.53 8.88
N GLY A 42 10.15 8.22 8.91
CA GLY A 42 9.22 7.36 9.63
C GLY A 42 8.03 6.90 8.83
N LYS A 43 7.94 7.29 7.55
CA LYS A 43 6.86 6.88 6.65
C LYS A 43 7.41 6.00 5.54
N SER A 44 6.58 5.05 5.11
CA SER A 44 6.86 4.19 3.96
C SER A 44 5.75 4.33 2.92
N THR A 45 6.11 4.24 1.66
CA THR A 45 5.14 4.27 0.56
C THR A 45 5.24 2.98 -0.23
N LEU A 46 4.09 2.34 -0.45
CA LEU A 46 3.97 1.14 -1.27
C LEU A 46 3.11 1.46 -2.49
N ILE A 47 3.54 0.96 -3.64
CA ILE A 47 2.75 1.05 -4.86
C ILE A 47 2.40 -0.36 -5.30
N ALA A 48 1.11 -0.64 -5.46
CA ALA A 48 0.64 -1.94 -5.91
C ALA A 48 -0.30 -1.76 -7.11
N GLY A 49 -0.09 -2.58 -8.15
CA GLY A 49 -1.02 -2.63 -9.27
C GLY A 49 -1.88 -3.87 -9.14
N VAL A 50 -3.19 -3.69 -9.05
CA VAL A 50 -4.11 -4.81 -8.86
C VAL A 50 -5.29 -4.70 -9.81
N ASN A 51 -6.00 -5.80 -9.99
CA ASN A 51 -7.24 -5.77 -10.74
C ASN A 51 -8.29 -4.99 -9.97
N ASP A 52 -9.18 -4.33 -10.70
CA ASP A 52 -10.26 -3.55 -10.08
C ASP A 52 -11.06 -4.37 -9.08
N SER A 53 -11.30 -5.65 -9.39
CA SER A 53 -12.05 -6.54 -8.52
C SER A 53 -11.33 -6.87 -7.21
N ASP A 54 -10.03 -6.61 -7.12
CA ASP A 54 -9.24 -6.91 -5.92
C ASP A 54 -9.00 -5.70 -5.03
N VAL A 55 -9.43 -4.51 -5.43
CA VAL A 55 -9.14 -3.27 -4.69
C VAL A 55 -9.65 -3.36 -3.25
N ASP A 56 -10.92 -3.74 -3.09
CA ASP A 56 -11.52 -3.81 -1.74
C ASP A 56 -10.85 -4.88 -0.89
N LYS A 57 -10.43 -5.97 -1.50
CA LYS A 57 -9.72 -7.05 -0.80
C LYS A 57 -8.37 -6.57 -0.27
N VAL A 58 -7.65 -5.81 -1.06
CA VAL A 58 -6.34 -5.28 -0.68
C VAL A 58 -6.49 -4.25 0.44
N ILE A 59 -7.46 -3.34 0.32
CA ILE A 59 -7.73 -2.34 1.34
C ILE A 59 -8.09 -3.02 2.66
N ASP A 60 -8.95 -4.02 2.61
CA ASP A 60 -9.37 -4.77 3.79
C ASP A 60 -8.19 -5.50 4.43
N LEU A 61 -7.31 -6.08 3.61
CA LEU A 61 -6.12 -6.77 4.09
C LEU A 61 -5.21 -5.81 4.85
N ILE A 62 -4.95 -4.64 4.28
CA ILE A 62 -4.12 -3.62 4.92
C ILE A 62 -4.75 -3.18 6.25
N ASN A 63 -6.06 -2.94 6.24
CA ASN A 63 -6.76 -2.51 7.44
C ASN A 63 -6.65 -3.56 8.56
N ARG A 64 -6.73 -4.84 8.23
CA ARG A 64 -6.69 -5.92 9.22
C ARG A 64 -5.32 -6.09 9.87
N VAL A 65 -4.24 -5.83 9.14
CA VAL A 65 -2.90 -6.07 9.66
C VAL A 65 -2.28 -4.84 10.31
N CYS A 66 -2.84 -3.65 10.11
CA CYS A 66 -2.37 -2.45 10.80
C CYS A 66 -2.80 -2.46 12.26
N SER A 67 -1.89 -2.03 13.14
CA SER A 67 -2.19 -1.97 14.57
C SER A 67 -3.27 -0.92 14.86
N PRO A 68 -4.12 -1.16 15.86
CA PRO A 68 -5.10 -0.14 16.27
C PRO A 68 -4.39 1.11 16.77
N LEU A 69 -4.96 2.29 16.45
CA LEU A 69 -4.42 3.55 16.91
C LEU A 69 -4.92 3.87 18.31
N SER A 70 -4.00 4.35 19.15
CA SER A 70 -4.36 4.94 20.45
C SER A 70 -4.80 6.39 20.29
N ASN A 71 -4.40 7.06 19.20
CA ASN A 71 -4.76 8.44 18.93
C ASN A 71 -5.73 8.49 17.74
N PRO A 72 -7.00 8.88 17.97
CA PRO A 72 -8.00 8.88 16.90
C PRO A 72 -7.76 9.93 15.81
N PHE A 73 -6.84 10.87 16.03
CA PHE A 73 -6.53 11.90 15.05
C PHE A 73 -5.38 11.51 14.11
N LYS A 74 -4.76 10.34 14.32
CA LYS A 74 -3.71 9.84 13.45
C LYS A 74 -4.27 8.78 12.52
N ASN A 75 -3.81 8.79 11.27
CA ASN A 75 -4.14 7.74 10.31
C ASN A 75 -3.11 6.63 10.40
N ARG A 76 -3.57 5.37 10.38
CA ARG A 76 -2.67 4.22 10.33
C ARG A 76 -2.08 4.06 8.93
N ALA A 77 -2.88 4.35 7.92
CA ALA A 77 -2.48 4.27 6.52
C ALA A 77 -3.35 5.22 5.71
N THR A 78 -2.77 5.75 4.65
CA THR A 78 -3.52 6.51 3.64
C THR A 78 -3.40 5.75 2.33
N ILE A 79 -4.53 5.40 1.75
CA ILE A 79 -4.57 4.63 0.51
C ILE A 79 -5.26 5.47 -0.55
N MET A 80 -4.56 5.71 -1.66
CA MET A 80 -5.11 6.39 -2.82
C MET A 80 -5.22 5.39 -3.95
N VAL A 81 -6.36 5.38 -4.63
CA VAL A 81 -6.63 4.45 -5.73
C VAL A 81 -6.72 5.24 -7.02
N PHE A 82 -5.92 4.86 -8.00
CA PHE A 82 -5.88 5.52 -9.31
C PHE A 82 -6.28 4.55 -10.40
N ALA A 83 -7.05 5.04 -11.36
CA ALA A 83 -7.30 4.28 -12.58
C ALA A 83 -6.01 4.21 -13.41
N VAL A 84 -5.76 3.04 -14.01
CA VAL A 84 -4.57 2.82 -14.82
C VAL A 84 -5.03 2.56 -16.26
N ASP A 85 -4.69 3.46 -17.16
CA ASP A 85 -5.06 3.34 -18.57
C ASP A 85 -4.19 2.32 -19.30
N HIS A 86 -2.93 2.21 -18.89
CA HIS A 86 -1.99 1.28 -19.50
C HIS A 86 -1.10 0.69 -18.42
N PHE A 87 -0.94 -0.62 -18.44
CA PHE A 87 -0.09 -1.33 -17.49
C PHE A 87 0.78 -2.33 -18.26
N GLU A 88 2.07 -2.27 -18.01
CA GLU A 88 3.03 -3.10 -18.72
C GLU A 88 4.18 -3.45 -17.79
N GLN A 89 4.52 -4.73 -17.75
CA GLN A 89 5.69 -5.20 -17.00
C GLN A 89 6.71 -5.75 -18.01
N ILE A 90 7.92 -5.26 -17.92
CA ILE A 90 9.01 -5.69 -18.81
C ILE A 90 9.87 -6.68 -18.03
N PRO A 91 9.91 -7.95 -18.47
CA PRO A 91 10.70 -8.98 -17.80
C PRO A 91 12.21 -8.78 -17.93
#